data_0feb6f8dd86c6d468d275afcd08de885
#
_entry.id   0feb6f8dd86c6d468d275afcd08de885
#
_cell.length_a   1.000
_cell.length_b   1.000
_cell.length_c   1.000
_cell.angle_alpha   90.00
_cell.angle_beta   90.00
_cell.angle_gamma   90.00
#
_symmetry.space_group_name_H-M   'P 1'
#
loop_
_entity.id
_entity.type
_entity.pdbx_description
1 polymer ?
#
loop_
_entity_poly.entity_id
_entity_poly.type
_entity_poly.pdbx_seq_one_letter_code
_entity_poly.pdbx_strand_id
1 'polypeptide(L)'
;MTICIFAGTFNPIHEAHLKVAEYALKHYGFEKIIFIPAFIPPHKDINSDLAKHRFEMVKIATAYEPRFEVSDIEYKLGADGKKSYSLNTVKKIKELYRIDGKINFLIGTDAFEKIESWYKADELSKLVHFIVFQRGVKLTPKIGFDFEMAQMPFIDVSSTDLRKNHTENNNLKKVEEYIKKNGLYN
;
A
#
# COMPACT_ATOMS: atom_id res chain seq x y z
N MET A 1 2.95 19.08 -7.83
CA MET A 1 3.21 17.62 -7.97
C MET A 1 2.04 16.86 -7.37
N THR A 2 1.35 16.07 -8.19
CA THR A 2 0.20 15.25 -7.75
C THR A 2 0.71 13.88 -7.32
N ILE A 3 0.74 13.65 -5.99
CA ILE A 3 1.24 12.43 -5.38
C ILE A 3 0.07 11.62 -4.82
N CYS A 4 0.15 10.31 -4.98
CA CYS A 4 -0.71 9.35 -4.29
C CYS A 4 0.14 8.36 -3.49
N ILE A 5 -0.26 8.04 -2.27
CA ILE A 5 0.39 7.01 -1.47
C ILE A 5 -0.38 5.69 -1.56
N PHE A 6 0.35 4.60 -1.53
CA PHE A 6 -0.19 3.25 -1.47
C PHE A 6 0.49 2.49 -0.33
N ALA A 7 -0.09 2.59 0.85
CA ALA A 7 0.41 1.92 2.03
C ALA A 7 -0.21 0.52 2.16
N GLY A 8 0.60 -0.45 2.52
CA GLY A 8 0.15 -1.83 2.65
C GLY A 8 1.17 -2.75 3.31
N THR A 9 0.71 -3.91 3.71
CA THR A 9 1.62 -4.93 4.26
C THR A 9 2.52 -5.52 3.18
N PHE A 10 1.98 -5.72 1.96
CA PHE A 10 2.68 -6.36 0.83
C PHE A 10 3.40 -7.65 1.22
N ASN A 11 2.64 -8.67 1.60
CA ASN A 11 3.18 -9.92 2.17
C ASN A 11 2.80 -11.18 1.36
N PRO A 12 3.37 -11.38 0.16
CA PRO A 12 4.17 -10.44 -0.63
C PRO A 12 3.34 -9.43 -1.44
N ILE A 13 4.00 -8.52 -2.13
CA ILE A 13 3.41 -7.72 -3.20
C ILE A 13 3.00 -8.63 -4.36
N HIS A 14 1.93 -8.26 -5.08
CA HIS A 14 1.36 -9.08 -6.13
C HIS A 14 0.73 -8.28 -7.28
N GLU A 15 0.33 -8.96 -8.33
CA GLU A 15 -0.16 -8.37 -9.57
C GLU A 15 -1.33 -7.40 -9.35
N ALA A 16 -2.28 -7.73 -8.46
CA ALA A 16 -3.39 -6.83 -8.17
C ALA A 16 -2.91 -5.49 -7.56
N HIS A 17 -1.86 -5.49 -6.73
CA HIS A 17 -1.29 -4.24 -6.23
C HIS A 17 -0.72 -3.38 -7.36
N LEU A 18 0.01 -4.00 -8.29
CA LEU A 18 0.59 -3.30 -9.44
C LEU A 18 -0.50 -2.75 -10.37
N LYS A 19 -1.50 -3.56 -10.71
CA LYS A 19 -2.64 -3.14 -11.56
C LYS A 19 -3.43 -1.98 -10.94
N VAL A 20 -3.65 -1.99 -9.63
CA VAL A 20 -4.29 -0.87 -8.92
C VAL A 20 -3.47 0.41 -9.03
N ALA A 21 -2.15 0.32 -8.83
CA ALA A 21 -1.27 1.48 -8.94
C ALA A 21 -1.16 2.00 -10.39
N GLU A 22 -1.06 1.12 -11.37
CA GLU A 22 -1.07 1.47 -12.81
C GLU A 22 -2.39 2.14 -13.21
N TYR A 23 -3.51 1.59 -12.77
CA TYR A 23 -4.83 2.20 -12.99
C TYR A 23 -4.87 3.61 -12.40
N ALA A 24 -4.40 3.78 -11.17
CA ALA A 24 -4.39 5.09 -10.52
C ALA A 24 -3.51 6.10 -11.26
N LEU A 25 -2.31 5.72 -11.71
CA LEU A 25 -1.47 6.59 -12.54
C LEU A 25 -2.18 7.04 -13.82
N LYS A 26 -2.85 6.10 -14.50
CA LYS A 26 -3.48 6.36 -15.79
C LYS A 26 -4.79 7.15 -15.65
N HIS A 27 -5.62 6.76 -14.68
CA HIS A 27 -6.99 7.28 -14.55
C HIS A 27 -7.03 8.64 -13.83
N TYR A 28 -6.23 8.80 -12.77
CA TYR A 28 -6.20 10.03 -11.98
C TYR A 28 -5.07 10.98 -12.38
N GLY A 29 -4.17 10.56 -13.28
CA GLY A 29 -3.07 11.39 -13.77
C GLY A 29 -2.03 11.74 -12.70
N PHE A 30 -1.79 10.87 -11.73
CA PHE A 30 -0.76 11.11 -10.73
C PHE A 30 0.63 11.15 -11.35
N GLU A 31 1.44 12.12 -10.93
CA GLU A 31 2.85 12.21 -11.30
C GLU A 31 3.70 11.16 -10.59
N LYS A 32 3.23 10.71 -9.41
CA LYS A 32 3.94 9.71 -8.60
C LYS A 32 3.00 8.90 -7.71
N ILE A 33 3.27 7.60 -7.60
CA ILE A 33 2.70 6.74 -6.55
C ILE A 33 3.82 6.28 -5.64
N ILE A 34 3.67 6.55 -4.34
CA ILE A 34 4.62 6.14 -3.31
C ILE A 34 4.09 4.89 -2.62
N PHE A 35 4.73 3.75 -2.87
CA PHE A 35 4.49 2.52 -2.12
C PHE A 35 5.13 2.62 -0.75
N ILE A 36 4.35 2.33 0.29
CA ILE A 36 4.81 2.40 1.68
C ILE A 36 4.57 1.04 2.35
N PRO A 37 5.56 0.13 2.30
CA PRO A 37 5.47 -1.14 3.00
C PRO A 37 5.45 -0.93 4.51
N ALA A 38 4.42 -1.47 5.18
CA ALA A 38 4.28 -1.36 6.63
C ALA A 38 5.45 -2.06 7.34
N PHE A 39 6.07 -1.39 8.32
CA PHE A 39 7.14 -1.98 9.13
C PHE A 39 6.57 -2.97 10.13
N ILE A 40 5.79 -2.50 11.11
CA ILE A 40 5.03 -3.32 12.07
C ILE A 40 3.55 -2.94 11.94
N PRO A 41 2.75 -3.69 11.13
CA PRO A 41 1.35 -3.36 10.95
C PRO A 41 0.59 -3.48 12.28
N PRO A 42 -0.24 -2.48 12.68
CA PRO A 42 -0.89 -2.46 13.99
C PRO A 42 -1.96 -3.54 14.18
N HIS A 43 -2.52 -4.03 13.07
CA HIS A 43 -3.65 -4.97 13.06
C HIS A 43 -3.30 -6.38 12.56
N LYS A 44 -2.02 -6.67 12.36
CA LYS A 44 -1.55 -7.97 11.88
C LYS A 44 -0.40 -8.46 12.75
N ASP A 45 -0.48 -9.71 13.16
CA ASP A 45 0.63 -10.40 13.79
C ASP A 45 1.57 -10.93 12.70
N ILE A 46 2.50 -10.08 12.28
CA ILE A 46 3.47 -10.40 11.24
C ILE A 46 4.87 -10.23 11.81
N ASN A 47 5.70 -11.25 11.60
CA ASN A 47 7.09 -11.23 12.00
C ASN A 47 7.81 -10.00 11.41
N SER A 48 8.39 -9.17 12.28
CA SER A 48 9.18 -7.99 11.90
C SER A 48 10.39 -8.35 11.04
N ASP A 49 10.92 -9.58 11.16
CA ASP A 49 12.06 -10.05 10.38
C ASP A 49 11.76 -10.07 8.87
N LEU A 50 10.50 -10.27 8.50
CA LEU A 50 10.04 -10.19 7.12
C LEU A 50 9.92 -8.75 6.59
N ALA A 51 9.98 -7.74 7.45
CA ALA A 51 9.79 -6.36 7.03
C ALA A 51 10.78 -5.95 5.93
N LYS A 52 12.07 -6.19 6.15
CA LYS A 52 13.13 -5.90 5.17
C LYS A 52 12.89 -6.64 3.85
N HIS A 53 12.51 -7.91 3.91
CA HIS A 53 12.22 -8.69 2.70
C HIS A 53 11.00 -8.15 1.96
N ARG A 54 9.94 -7.73 2.66
CA ARG A 54 8.76 -7.12 2.04
C ARG A 54 9.11 -5.81 1.33
N PHE A 55 9.96 -4.99 1.93
CA PHE A 55 10.45 -3.76 1.31
C PHE A 55 11.23 -4.05 0.02
N GLU A 56 12.17 -4.98 0.04
CA GLU A 56 12.95 -5.36 -1.15
C GLU A 56 12.07 -5.97 -2.26
N MET A 57 11.09 -6.80 -1.89
CA MET A 57 10.14 -7.35 -2.87
C MET A 57 9.30 -6.24 -3.55
N VAL A 58 8.88 -5.22 -2.81
CA VAL A 58 8.16 -4.08 -3.40
C VAL A 58 9.07 -3.30 -4.36
N LYS A 59 10.34 -3.05 -3.99
CA LYS A 59 11.32 -2.41 -4.90
C LYS A 59 11.50 -3.19 -6.19
N ILE A 60 11.67 -4.50 -6.10
CA ILE A 60 11.83 -5.37 -7.27
C ILE A 60 10.57 -5.30 -8.15
N ALA A 61 9.40 -5.42 -7.55
CA ALA A 61 8.13 -5.45 -8.28
C ALA A 61 7.82 -4.14 -9.01
N THR A 62 8.20 -3.00 -8.43
CA THR A 62 7.84 -1.67 -8.93
C THR A 62 8.89 -1.04 -9.86
N ALA A 63 10.05 -1.66 -10.02
CA ALA A 63 11.21 -1.08 -10.72
C ALA A 63 11.00 -0.77 -12.23
N TYR A 64 9.94 -1.28 -12.84
CA TYR A 64 9.66 -1.06 -14.27
C TYR A 64 8.95 0.27 -14.57
N GLU A 65 8.32 0.89 -13.59
CA GLU A 65 7.58 2.15 -13.75
C GLU A 65 8.31 3.27 -12.97
N PRO A 66 8.92 4.24 -13.66
CA PRO A 66 9.73 5.28 -13.00
C PRO A 66 8.92 6.23 -12.10
N ARG A 67 7.58 6.26 -12.25
CA ARG A 67 6.69 7.03 -11.38
C ARG A 67 6.30 6.28 -10.10
N PHE A 68 6.69 5.02 -9.97
CA PHE A 68 6.57 4.27 -8.71
C PHE A 68 7.81 4.52 -7.85
N GLU A 69 7.58 5.00 -6.65
CA GLU A 69 8.62 5.18 -5.64
C GLU A 69 8.31 4.26 -4.45
N VAL A 70 9.33 3.73 -3.81
CA VAL A 70 9.18 2.93 -2.59
C VAL A 70 9.80 3.69 -1.43
N SER A 71 9.00 3.99 -0.41
CA SER A 71 9.45 4.75 0.76
C SER A 71 9.71 3.84 1.95
N ASP A 72 10.85 4.04 2.59
CA ASP A 72 11.26 3.39 3.84
C ASP A 72 10.79 4.14 5.10
N ILE A 73 9.86 5.08 4.94
CA ILE A 73 9.44 6.00 6.01
C ILE A 73 8.95 5.26 7.25
N GLU A 74 8.22 4.16 7.10
CA GLU A 74 7.71 3.41 8.24
C GLU A 74 8.80 2.66 8.99
N TYR A 75 9.89 2.29 8.33
CA TYR A 75 11.09 1.72 8.96
C TYR A 75 11.80 2.77 9.81
N LYS A 76 11.89 4.00 9.31
CA LYS A 76 12.49 5.13 10.05
C LYS A 76 11.63 5.53 11.26
N LEU A 77 10.30 5.53 11.10
CA LEU A 77 9.37 5.84 12.19
C LEU A 77 9.25 4.72 13.23
N GLY A 78 9.46 3.48 12.81
CA GLY A 78 9.33 2.27 13.64
C GLY A 78 10.64 1.76 14.23
N ALA A 79 11.76 2.46 14.06
CA ALA A 79 13.09 2.03 14.53
C ALA A 79 13.13 1.70 16.04
N ASP A 80 12.26 2.33 16.84
CA ASP A 80 12.12 2.07 18.29
C ASP A 80 11.11 0.95 18.62
N GLY A 81 10.77 0.09 17.65
CA GLY A 81 9.77 -0.97 17.83
C GLY A 81 8.31 -0.49 17.86
N LYS A 82 8.05 0.75 17.43
CA LYS A 82 6.70 1.32 17.38
C LYS A 82 5.91 0.79 16.20
N LYS A 83 4.60 0.64 16.41
CA LYS A 83 3.66 0.26 15.34
C LYS A 83 3.56 1.33 14.25
N SER A 84 3.40 0.89 13.02
CA SER A 84 3.20 1.75 11.84
C SER A 84 1.78 2.28 11.80
N TYR A 85 1.55 3.49 12.26
CA TYR A 85 0.24 4.16 12.18
C TYR A 85 0.17 5.09 10.98
N SER A 86 -0.83 4.90 10.14
CA SER A 86 -1.01 5.67 8.89
C SER A 86 -1.04 7.19 9.10
N LEU A 87 -1.57 7.68 10.23
CA LEU A 87 -1.53 9.10 10.55
C LEU A 87 -0.10 9.65 10.59
N ASN A 88 0.81 8.95 11.28
CA ASN A 88 2.21 9.39 11.41
C ASN A 88 2.92 9.34 10.06
N THR A 89 2.67 8.27 9.29
CA THR A 89 3.18 8.09 7.93
C THR A 89 2.73 9.22 7.00
N VAL A 90 1.43 9.52 7.00
CA VAL A 90 0.84 10.61 6.18
C VAL A 90 1.45 11.96 6.56
N LYS A 91 1.51 12.29 7.86
CA LYS A 91 2.13 13.55 8.33
C LYS A 91 3.56 13.68 7.83
N LYS A 92 4.34 12.60 7.93
CA LYS A 92 5.75 12.63 7.51
C LYS A 92 5.93 12.71 6.00
N ILE A 93 5.12 12.01 5.22
CA ILE A 93 5.12 12.13 3.75
C ILE A 93 4.73 13.55 3.32
N LYS A 94 3.68 14.13 3.92
CA LYS A 94 3.27 15.50 3.61
C LYS A 94 4.39 16.52 3.89
N GLU A 95 5.11 16.35 4.98
CA GLU A 95 6.28 17.17 5.31
C GLU A 95 7.40 17.02 4.27
N LEU A 96 7.78 15.78 3.94
CA LEU A 96 8.88 15.48 3.01
C LEU A 96 8.63 16.02 1.60
N TYR A 97 7.39 15.89 1.11
CA TYR A 97 7.00 16.31 -0.24
C TYR A 97 6.34 17.69 -0.27
N ARG A 98 6.27 18.41 0.86
CA ARG A 98 5.69 19.75 1.00
C ARG A 98 4.27 19.84 0.45
N ILE A 99 3.41 18.91 0.89
CA ILE A 99 2.01 18.83 0.45
C ILE A 99 1.13 19.61 1.41
N ASP A 100 0.57 20.74 0.98
CA ASP A 100 -0.27 21.61 1.80
C ASP A 100 -1.71 21.08 1.95
N GLY A 101 -2.34 20.63 0.87
CA GLY A 101 -3.70 20.06 0.87
C GLY A 101 -3.78 18.62 1.37
N LYS A 102 -4.90 17.96 1.12
CA LYS A 102 -5.04 16.52 1.36
C LYS A 102 -4.14 15.73 0.41
N ILE A 103 -3.61 14.61 0.91
CA ILE A 103 -2.87 13.66 0.08
C ILE A 103 -3.81 12.54 -0.37
N ASN A 104 -3.65 12.07 -1.62
CA ASN A 104 -4.40 10.93 -2.12
C ASN A 104 -3.83 9.62 -1.56
N PHE A 105 -4.72 8.70 -1.15
CA PHE A 105 -4.36 7.44 -0.53
C PHE A 105 -5.14 6.28 -1.16
N LEU A 106 -4.44 5.39 -1.88
CA LEU A 106 -5.01 4.16 -2.41
C LEU A 106 -5.23 3.13 -1.30
N ILE A 107 -6.46 2.62 -1.21
CA ILE A 107 -6.83 1.65 -0.18
C ILE A 107 -7.88 0.67 -0.70
N GLY A 108 -7.81 -0.60 -0.30
CA GLY A 108 -8.84 -1.58 -0.60
C GLY A 108 -10.06 -1.46 0.32
N THR A 109 -11.24 -1.91 -0.15
CA THR A 109 -12.47 -1.90 0.66
C THR A 109 -12.31 -2.67 1.96
N ASP A 110 -11.54 -3.75 2.00
CA ASP A 110 -11.29 -4.57 3.20
C ASP A 110 -10.58 -3.81 4.33
N ALA A 111 -9.67 -2.90 3.98
CA ALA A 111 -8.98 -2.05 4.93
C ALA A 111 -9.79 -0.78 5.25
N PHE A 112 -10.40 -0.17 4.24
CA PHE A 112 -11.21 1.04 4.41
C PHE A 112 -12.47 0.78 5.23
N GLU A 113 -13.05 -0.42 5.17
CA GLU A 113 -14.21 -0.78 6.00
C GLU A 113 -13.91 -0.63 7.51
N LYS A 114 -12.65 -0.78 7.91
CA LYS A 114 -12.17 -0.67 9.29
C LYS A 114 -11.56 0.71 9.62
N ILE A 115 -11.68 1.69 8.71
CA ILE A 115 -10.97 2.97 8.83
C ILE A 115 -11.27 3.72 10.14
N GLU A 116 -12.49 3.62 10.65
CA GLU A 116 -12.95 4.27 11.87
C GLU A 116 -12.21 3.75 13.13
N SER A 117 -11.68 2.52 13.07
CA SER A 117 -10.88 1.91 14.15
C SER A 117 -9.38 2.27 14.08
N TRP A 118 -8.95 3.00 13.05
CA TRP A 118 -7.55 3.35 12.92
C TRP A 118 -7.15 4.42 13.93
N TYR A 119 -5.87 4.39 14.31
CA TYR A 119 -5.31 5.34 15.27
C TYR A 119 -5.58 6.77 14.84
N LYS A 120 -6.34 7.52 15.67
CA LYS A 120 -6.74 8.90 15.42
C LYS A 120 -7.35 9.12 14.03
N ALA A 121 -8.30 8.29 13.68
CA ALA A 121 -8.99 8.30 12.38
C ALA A 121 -9.55 9.69 12.02
N ASP A 122 -10.08 10.45 13.02
CA ASP A 122 -10.59 11.81 12.83
C ASP A 122 -9.51 12.82 12.41
N GLU A 123 -8.27 12.66 12.89
CA GLU A 123 -7.15 13.49 12.42
C GLU A 123 -6.74 13.07 11.01
N LEU A 124 -6.69 11.76 10.74
CA LEU A 124 -6.32 11.22 9.44
C LEU A 124 -7.29 11.66 8.35
N SER A 125 -8.60 11.65 8.62
CA SER A 125 -9.65 12.04 7.65
C SER A 125 -9.51 13.48 7.14
N LYS A 126 -8.92 14.36 7.94
CA LYS A 126 -8.65 15.77 7.56
C LYS A 126 -7.46 15.91 6.62
N LEU A 127 -6.57 14.93 6.57
CA LEU A 127 -5.30 14.99 5.84
C LEU A 127 -5.32 14.21 4.53
N VAL A 128 -6.34 13.35 4.33
CA VAL A 128 -6.37 12.35 3.26
C VAL A 128 -7.64 12.44 2.44
N HIS A 129 -7.50 12.29 1.12
CA HIS A 129 -8.56 11.88 0.21
C HIS A 129 -8.33 10.42 -0.16
N PHE A 130 -9.27 9.53 0.18
CA PHE A 130 -9.13 8.10 -0.07
C PHE A 130 -9.67 7.72 -1.44
N ILE A 131 -8.88 6.96 -2.19
CA ILE A 131 -9.30 6.30 -3.43
C ILE A 131 -9.46 4.82 -3.10
N VAL A 132 -10.70 4.38 -3.00
CA VAL A 132 -11.05 3.04 -2.52
C VAL A 132 -11.31 2.11 -3.68
N PHE A 133 -10.51 1.06 -3.82
CA PHE A 133 -10.73 0.04 -4.84
C PHE A 133 -11.42 -1.20 -4.27
N GLN A 134 -12.29 -1.81 -5.08
CA GLN A 134 -13.08 -2.96 -4.67
C GLN A 134 -12.20 -4.17 -4.37
N ARG A 135 -12.35 -4.74 -3.17
CA ARG A 135 -11.62 -5.93 -2.74
C ARG A 135 -12.47 -6.79 -1.80
N GLY A 136 -13.29 -7.67 -2.39
CA GLY A 136 -13.98 -8.75 -1.67
C GLY A 136 -15.03 -8.35 -0.61
N VAL A 137 -15.04 -7.12 -0.13
CA VAL A 137 -15.92 -6.65 0.96
C VAL A 137 -16.80 -5.52 0.44
N LYS A 138 -18.10 -5.59 0.76
CA LYS A 138 -19.03 -4.48 0.48
C LYS A 138 -18.79 -3.38 1.50
N LEU A 139 -18.58 -2.16 1.00
CA LEU A 139 -18.34 -1.00 1.84
C LEU A 139 -19.65 -0.51 2.49
N THR A 140 -19.60 -0.25 3.81
CA THR A 140 -20.65 0.49 4.52
C THR A 140 -20.40 1.99 4.44
N PRO A 141 -21.44 2.85 4.58
CA PRO A 141 -21.25 4.30 4.56
C PRO A 141 -20.24 4.77 5.61
N LYS A 142 -19.28 5.62 5.22
CA LYS A 142 -18.23 6.17 6.09
C LYS A 142 -18.42 7.67 6.25
N ILE A 143 -19.06 8.08 7.34
CA ILE A 143 -19.35 9.49 7.64
C ILE A 143 -18.06 10.16 8.13
N GLY A 144 -17.79 11.37 7.63
CA GLY A 144 -16.62 12.15 8.02
C GLY A 144 -15.31 11.81 7.28
N PHE A 145 -15.35 10.85 6.37
CA PHE A 145 -14.21 10.53 5.50
C PHE A 145 -14.43 11.05 4.08
N ASP A 146 -13.40 11.66 3.52
CA ASP A 146 -13.36 12.12 2.14
C ASP A 146 -12.84 10.96 1.27
N PHE A 147 -13.71 10.35 0.47
CA PHE A 147 -13.34 9.22 -0.37
C PHE A 147 -14.15 9.11 -1.65
N GLU A 148 -13.59 8.41 -2.62
CA GLU A 148 -14.29 7.97 -3.82
C GLU A 148 -14.02 6.49 -4.10
N MET A 149 -14.98 5.82 -4.76
CA MET A 149 -14.79 4.45 -5.24
C MET A 149 -14.12 4.47 -6.61
N ALA A 150 -12.97 3.81 -6.72
CA ALA A 150 -12.29 3.66 -7.99
C ALA A 150 -13.16 2.85 -8.97
N GLN A 151 -13.35 3.36 -10.20
CA GLN A 151 -14.10 2.72 -11.28
C GLN A 151 -13.29 1.60 -11.95
N MET A 152 -12.59 0.82 -11.17
CA MET A 152 -11.71 -0.24 -11.64
C MET A 152 -12.45 -1.58 -11.63
N PRO A 153 -12.37 -2.40 -12.69
CA PRO A 153 -12.88 -3.77 -12.67
C PRO A 153 -12.29 -4.56 -11.50
N PHE A 154 -13.12 -5.37 -10.84
CA PHE A 154 -12.68 -6.22 -9.74
C PHE A 154 -11.55 -7.16 -10.20
N ILE A 155 -10.45 -7.16 -9.47
CA ILE A 155 -9.33 -8.08 -9.70
C ILE A 155 -9.30 -9.07 -8.54
N ASP A 156 -9.75 -10.28 -8.82
CA ASP A 156 -9.73 -11.38 -7.85
C ASP A 156 -8.32 -12.01 -7.78
N VAL A 157 -7.43 -11.34 -7.05
CA VAL A 157 -6.11 -11.90 -6.76
C VAL A 157 -5.78 -11.63 -5.29
N SER A 158 -5.69 -12.70 -4.51
CA SER A 158 -5.23 -12.63 -3.13
C SER A 158 -3.75 -12.99 -3.01
N SER A 159 -3.08 -12.52 -1.97
CA SER A 159 -1.70 -12.93 -1.64
C SER A 159 -1.58 -14.45 -1.41
N THR A 160 -2.68 -15.14 -1.15
CA THR A 160 -2.76 -16.59 -0.95
C THR A 160 -2.69 -17.32 -2.29
N ASP A 161 -3.28 -16.78 -3.36
CA ASP A 161 -3.32 -17.41 -4.69
C ASP A 161 -1.98 -17.32 -5.39
N LEU A 162 -1.20 -16.27 -5.14
CA LEU A 162 0.12 -16.07 -5.76
C LEU A 162 1.21 -17.00 -5.24
N ARG A 163 1.03 -17.57 -4.06
CA ARG A 163 1.94 -18.62 -3.59
C ARG A 163 1.81 -19.92 -4.43
N LYS A 164 0.82 -19.99 -5.30
CA LYS A 164 0.48 -21.19 -6.10
C LYS A 164 0.50 -21.01 -7.61
N ASN A 165 0.43 -19.76 -8.13
CA ASN A 165 0.27 -19.50 -9.56
C ASN A 165 1.45 -18.73 -10.13
N HIS A 166 2.01 -19.21 -11.25
CA HIS A 166 3.05 -18.52 -12.01
C HIS A 166 2.48 -17.25 -12.64
N THR A 167 3.16 -16.14 -12.44
CA THR A 167 2.82 -14.85 -13.07
C THR A 167 3.57 -14.69 -14.41
N GLU A 168 2.94 -14.01 -15.38
CA GLU A 168 3.61 -13.59 -16.61
C GLU A 168 4.45 -12.32 -16.46
N ASN A 169 4.20 -11.55 -15.40
CA ASN A 169 4.93 -10.30 -15.13
C ASN A 169 6.39 -10.58 -14.74
N ASN A 170 7.33 -10.10 -15.56
CA ASN A 170 8.77 -10.33 -15.36
C ASN A 170 9.31 -9.82 -14.02
N ASN A 171 8.77 -8.72 -13.47
CA ASN A 171 9.21 -8.21 -12.17
C ASN A 171 8.67 -9.07 -11.03
N LEU A 172 7.47 -9.61 -11.16
CA LEU A 172 6.94 -10.55 -10.18
C LEU A 172 7.65 -11.90 -10.24
N LYS A 173 8.11 -12.34 -11.40
CA LYS A 173 9.03 -13.51 -11.51
C LYS A 173 10.32 -13.28 -10.71
N LYS A 174 10.91 -12.09 -10.78
CA LYS A 174 12.08 -11.72 -9.95
C LYS A 174 11.75 -11.71 -8.46
N VAL A 175 10.52 -11.33 -8.08
CA VAL A 175 10.05 -11.45 -6.68
C VAL A 175 9.95 -12.92 -6.27
N GLU A 176 9.43 -13.81 -7.12
CA GLU A 176 9.38 -15.26 -6.85
C GLU A 176 10.79 -15.84 -6.69
N GLU A 177 11.74 -15.44 -7.54
CA GLU A 177 13.16 -15.82 -7.44
C GLU A 177 13.77 -15.34 -6.10
N TYR A 178 13.46 -14.09 -5.72
CA TYR A 178 13.90 -13.53 -4.44
C TYR A 178 13.35 -14.32 -3.26
N ILE A 179 12.05 -14.69 -3.29
CA ILE A 179 11.39 -15.52 -2.27
C ILE A 179 12.09 -16.86 -2.13
N LYS A 180 12.32 -17.56 -3.26
CA LYS A 180 13.00 -18.85 -3.27
C LYS A 180 14.43 -18.76 -2.74
N LYS A 181 15.20 -17.77 -3.20
CA LYS A 181 16.58 -17.55 -2.78
C LYS A 181 16.73 -17.31 -1.27
N ASN A 182 15.76 -16.66 -0.66
CA ASN A 182 15.77 -16.29 0.77
C ASN A 182 14.95 -17.27 1.65
N GLY A 183 14.39 -18.33 1.08
CA GLY A 183 13.62 -19.34 1.85
C GLY A 183 12.37 -18.74 2.53
N LEU A 184 11.71 -17.75 1.90
CA LEU A 184 10.56 -17.08 2.48
C LEU A 184 9.27 -17.84 2.19
N TYR A 185 8.33 -17.82 3.13
CA TYR A 185 6.98 -18.39 2.99
C TYR A 185 6.94 -19.94 2.79
N ASN A 186 7.95 -20.66 3.24
CA ASN A 186 8.00 -22.14 3.22
C ASN A 186 7.17 -22.75 4.35
#